data_2ec6be2ad2886dc51220bdc34c73bdc1
#
_entry.id   2ec6be2ad2886dc51220bdc34c73bdc1
#
_cell.length_a   1.000
_cell.length_b   1.000
_cell.length_c   1.000
_cell.angle_alpha   90.00
_cell.angle_beta   90.00
_cell.angle_gamma   90.00
#
_symmetry.space_group_name_H-M   'P 1'
#
loop_
_entity.id
_entity.type
_entity.pdbx_description
1 polymer ?
#
loop_
_entity_poly.entity_id
_entity_poly.type
_entity_poly.pdbx_seq_one_letter_code
_entity_poly.pdbx_strand_id
1 'polypeptide(L)'
;MTTTAAASRIDPRFVSLVWIGPERAAELAEMHAQLFNPPWKEGSFIELLSHPGATAFLARVRERVDALPEPAGFVVGQIAADEAEVLTVGVLPRWQRRGVGSILVEGLSRAVKRAEAKRLFLEVAADNQAAFELYRKLGFTAVGMRKGYYDRGGAGQTAQDALVLALPLDR
;
A
#
# COMPACT_ATOMS: atom_id res chain seq x y z
N MET A 1 26.29 22.18 6.12
CA MET A 1 25.46 21.05 6.62
C MET A 1 24.00 21.43 6.45
N THR A 2 23.39 20.97 5.38
CA THR A 2 21.96 21.20 5.11
C THR A 2 21.18 20.21 5.94
N THR A 3 20.59 20.66 7.03
CA THR A 3 19.62 19.90 7.79
C THR A 3 18.40 19.71 6.89
N THR A 4 18.23 18.52 6.33
CA THR A 4 17.00 18.16 5.63
C THR A 4 15.90 18.17 6.68
N ALA A 5 15.07 19.20 6.66
CA ALA A 5 13.90 19.26 7.53
C ALA A 5 13.07 17.98 7.30
N ALA A 6 12.82 17.23 8.35
CA ALA A 6 11.92 16.06 8.27
C ALA A 6 10.59 16.54 7.68
N ALA A 7 10.14 15.89 6.62
CA ALA A 7 8.88 16.24 5.97
C ALA A 7 7.75 16.20 7.02
N SER A 8 7.05 17.31 7.19
CA SER A 8 5.97 17.39 8.16
C SER A 8 4.83 16.45 7.78
N ARG A 9 4.24 15.81 8.79
CA ARG A 9 3.07 14.96 8.60
C ARG A 9 1.93 15.76 7.97
N ILE A 10 1.28 15.20 6.96
CA ILE A 10 0.12 15.84 6.34
C ILE A 10 -1.08 15.74 7.29
N ASP A 11 -1.88 16.80 7.36
CA ASP A 11 -3.14 16.75 8.08
C ASP A 11 -4.10 15.79 7.34
N PRO A 12 -4.64 14.76 8.02
CA PRO A 12 -5.55 13.80 7.38
C PRO A 12 -6.76 14.45 6.69
N ARG A 13 -7.18 15.64 7.11
CA ARG A 13 -8.27 16.39 6.47
C ARG A 13 -7.96 16.80 5.03
N PHE A 14 -6.68 16.84 4.67
CA PHE A 14 -6.21 17.13 3.31
C PHE A 14 -5.97 15.90 2.45
N VAL A 15 -6.23 14.70 2.98
CA VAL A 15 -6.12 13.44 2.26
C VAL A 15 -7.50 12.88 1.97
N SER A 16 -7.79 12.65 0.70
CA SER A 16 -9.00 11.97 0.26
C SER A 16 -8.66 10.59 -0.29
N LEU A 17 -9.39 9.58 0.14
CA LEU A 17 -9.32 8.24 -0.45
C LEU A 17 -10.47 8.08 -1.44
N VAL A 18 -10.11 7.82 -2.70
CA VAL A 18 -11.06 7.60 -3.79
C VAL A 18 -11.09 6.12 -4.08
N TRP A 19 -12.27 5.51 -3.99
CA TRP A 19 -12.48 4.12 -4.44
C TRP A 19 -12.27 4.03 -5.94
N ILE A 20 -11.50 3.07 -6.41
CA ILE A 20 -11.17 2.90 -7.82
C ILE A 20 -11.41 1.48 -8.31
N GLY A 21 -11.73 1.38 -9.60
CA GLY A 21 -11.89 0.12 -10.33
C GLY A 21 -10.94 0.05 -11.53
N PRO A 22 -11.18 -0.91 -12.45
CA PRO A 22 -10.30 -1.16 -13.61
C PRO A 22 -10.14 0.04 -14.56
N GLU A 23 -11.07 0.98 -14.52
CA GLU A 23 -10.98 2.23 -15.32
C GLU A 23 -9.79 3.14 -14.93
N ARG A 24 -9.19 2.89 -13.76
CA ARG A 24 -8.03 3.65 -13.25
C ARG A 24 -6.72 2.84 -13.34
N ALA A 25 -6.73 1.71 -14.04
CA ALA A 25 -5.57 0.82 -14.14
C ALA A 25 -4.34 1.50 -14.76
N ALA A 26 -4.51 2.34 -15.79
CA ALA A 26 -3.41 3.09 -16.40
C ALA A 26 -2.72 4.03 -15.41
N GLU A 27 -3.50 4.76 -14.62
CA GLU A 27 -2.99 5.67 -13.59
C GLU A 27 -2.21 4.91 -12.51
N LEU A 28 -2.73 3.75 -12.06
CA LEU A 28 -2.03 2.89 -11.12
C LEU A 28 -0.72 2.35 -11.67
N ALA A 29 -0.70 1.93 -12.94
CA ALA A 29 0.50 1.43 -13.60
C ALA A 29 1.58 2.52 -13.68
N GLU A 30 1.21 3.75 -14.00
CA GLU A 30 2.14 4.90 -14.02
C GLU A 30 2.72 5.19 -12.62
N MET A 31 1.90 5.18 -11.59
CA MET A 31 2.35 5.38 -10.21
C MET A 31 3.24 4.23 -9.75
N HIS A 32 2.86 3.00 -10.06
CA HIS A 32 3.62 1.79 -9.69
C HIS A 32 5.01 1.79 -10.35
N ALA A 33 5.11 2.23 -11.59
CA ALA A 33 6.37 2.31 -12.32
C ALA A 33 7.38 3.28 -11.71
N GLN A 34 6.92 4.28 -10.96
CA GLN A 34 7.79 5.20 -10.23
C GLN A 34 8.37 4.60 -8.95
N LEU A 35 7.79 3.51 -8.44
CA LEU A 35 8.07 2.97 -7.11
C LEU A 35 8.66 1.56 -7.12
N PHE A 36 8.35 0.77 -8.14
CA PHE A 36 8.69 -0.66 -8.19
C PHE A 36 9.46 -1.02 -9.45
N ASN A 37 10.40 -1.94 -9.32
CA ASN A 37 11.18 -2.49 -10.42
C ASN A 37 11.31 -4.02 -10.26
N PRO A 38 10.76 -4.84 -11.19
CA PRO A 38 9.96 -4.42 -12.36
C PRO A 38 8.56 -3.92 -11.95
N PRO A 39 7.99 -2.95 -12.69
CA PRO A 39 6.65 -2.48 -12.42
C PRO A 39 5.59 -3.45 -12.94
N TRP A 40 4.43 -3.44 -12.31
CA TRP A 40 3.26 -4.11 -12.87
C TRP A 40 2.70 -3.29 -14.03
N LYS A 41 2.23 -4.00 -15.05
CA LYS A 41 1.66 -3.38 -16.26
C LYS A 41 0.18 -3.05 -16.05
N GLU A 42 -0.34 -2.16 -16.89
CA GLU A 42 -1.76 -1.81 -16.90
C GLU A 42 -2.68 -3.03 -16.99
N GLY A 43 -2.36 -4.01 -17.86
CA GLY A 43 -3.13 -5.25 -17.99
C GLY A 43 -3.24 -6.05 -16.68
N SER A 44 -2.18 -6.08 -15.88
CA SER A 44 -2.21 -6.73 -14.56
C SER A 44 -3.15 -6.02 -13.59
N PHE A 45 -3.17 -4.68 -13.62
CA PHE A 45 -4.09 -3.91 -12.80
C PHE A 45 -5.54 -4.05 -13.26
N ILE A 46 -5.80 -4.13 -14.58
CA ILE A 46 -7.15 -4.42 -15.11
C ILE A 46 -7.65 -5.75 -14.57
N GLU A 47 -6.83 -6.79 -14.63
CA GLU A 47 -7.17 -8.11 -14.15
C GLU A 47 -7.46 -8.12 -12.64
N LEU A 48 -6.55 -7.55 -11.83
CA LEU A 48 -6.72 -7.47 -10.38
C LEU A 48 -7.95 -6.68 -9.98
N LEU A 49 -8.15 -5.50 -10.56
CA LEU A 49 -9.27 -4.62 -10.21
C LEU A 49 -10.62 -5.10 -10.72
N SER A 50 -10.62 -6.00 -11.71
CA SER A 50 -11.83 -6.67 -12.21
C SER A 50 -12.28 -7.86 -11.33
N HIS A 51 -11.42 -8.31 -10.40
CA HIS A 51 -11.77 -9.41 -9.51
C HIS A 51 -12.87 -8.99 -8.54
N PRO A 52 -13.90 -9.84 -8.28
CA PRO A 52 -15.03 -9.50 -7.39
C PRO A 52 -14.62 -9.12 -5.97
N GLY A 53 -13.52 -9.68 -5.47
CA GLY A 53 -12.98 -9.39 -4.14
C GLY A 53 -12.03 -8.19 -4.09
N ALA A 54 -11.78 -7.52 -5.23
CA ALA A 54 -10.85 -6.39 -5.27
C ALA A 54 -11.39 -5.19 -4.50
N THR A 55 -10.50 -4.55 -3.75
CA THR A 55 -10.76 -3.31 -3.02
C THR A 55 -9.55 -2.40 -3.18
N ALA A 56 -9.73 -1.25 -3.82
CA ALA A 56 -8.61 -0.38 -4.10
C ALA A 56 -8.95 1.09 -3.87
N PHE A 57 -7.96 1.84 -3.39
CA PHE A 57 -8.07 3.28 -3.16
C PHE A 57 -6.89 4.02 -3.78
N LEU A 58 -7.20 5.19 -4.30
CA LEU A 58 -6.24 6.21 -4.66
C LEU A 58 -6.26 7.28 -3.57
N ALA A 59 -5.10 7.64 -3.02
CA ALA A 59 -4.96 8.80 -2.15
C ALA A 59 -4.71 10.05 -2.99
N ARG A 60 -5.50 11.10 -2.73
CA ARG A 60 -5.29 12.43 -3.29
C ARG A 60 -5.03 13.40 -2.15
N VAL A 61 -4.03 14.22 -2.29
CA VAL A 61 -3.60 15.15 -1.25
C VAL A 61 -3.67 16.59 -1.75
N ARG A 62 -4.15 17.47 -0.88
CA ARG A 62 -4.02 18.93 -1.04
C ARG A 62 -2.92 19.43 -0.13
N GLU A 63 -2.08 20.31 -0.59
CA GLU A 63 -1.09 20.95 0.30
C GLU A 63 -1.73 21.98 1.24
N ARG A 64 -2.81 22.60 0.79
CA ARG A 64 -3.55 23.65 1.51
C ARG A 64 -5.00 23.70 1.01
N VAL A 65 -5.82 24.44 1.71
CA VAL A 65 -7.28 24.50 1.48
C VAL A 65 -7.66 24.88 0.05
N ASP A 66 -6.94 25.80 -0.55
CA ASP A 66 -7.19 26.35 -1.89
C ASP A 66 -6.43 25.60 -3.01
N ALA A 67 -5.60 24.62 -2.67
CA ALA A 67 -4.87 23.84 -3.66
C ALA A 67 -5.75 22.75 -4.28
N LEU A 68 -5.49 22.44 -5.55
CA LEU A 68 -6.10 21.28 -6.19
C LEU A 68 -5.50 19.99 -5.61
N PRO A 69 -6.32 18.96 -5.40
CA PRO A 69 -5.82 17.68 -4.94
C PRO A 69 -5.03 16.98 -6.07
N GLU A 70 -3.90 16.39 -5.70
CA GLU A 70 -3.05 15.62 -6.61
C GLU A 70 -2.90 14.17 -6.16
N PRO A 71 -2.68 13.22 -7.08
CA PRO A 71 -2.42 11.83 -6.73
C PRO A 71 -1.16 11.71 -5.84
N ALA A 72 -1.27 10.95 -4.76
CA ALA A 72 -0.18 10.80 -3.79
C ALA A 72 0.20 9.36 -3.51
N GLY A 73 -0.70 8.42 -3.72
CA GLY A 73 -0.45 7.02 -3.45
C GLY A 73 -1.66 6.15 -3.76
N PHE A 74 -1.49 4.86 -3.58
CA PHE A 74 -2.51 3.85 -3.87
C PHE A 74 -2.38 2.66 -2.93
N VAL A 75 -3.47 1.93 -2.77
CA VAL A 75 -3.49 0.61 -2.15
C VAL A 75 -4.46 -0.28 -2.91
N VAL A 76 -4.06 -1.52 -3.15
CA VAL A 76 -4.90 -2.56 -3.75
C VAL A 76 -4.94 -3.74 -2.81
N GLY A 77 -6.13 -4.17 -2.42
CA GLY A 77 -6.37 -5.35 -1.63
C GLY A 77 -7.34 -6.29 -2.32
N GLN A 78 -7.41 -7.50 -1.81
CA GLN A 78 -8.34 -8.52 -2.27
C GLN A 78 -8.91 -9.30 -1.09
N ILE A 79 -10.21 -9.53 -1.14
CA ILE A 79 -10.92 -10.36 -0.16
C ILE A 79 -11.13 -11.75 -0.76
N ALA A 80 -10.81 -12.77 0.01
CA ALA A 80 -11.11 -14.16 -0.29
C ALA A 80 -11.69 -14.83 0.96
N ALA A 81 -12.95 -15.26 0.91
CA ALA A 81 -13.70 -15.74 2.06
C ALA A 81 -13.73 -14.68 3.18
N ASP A 82 -13.28 -15.01 4.38
CA ASP A 82 -13.24 -14.11 5.54
C ASP A 82 -11.85 -13.49 5.79
N GLU A 83 -10.96 -13.55 4.80
CA GLU A 83 -9.62 -12.95 4.86
C GLU A 83 -9.42 -11.94 3.75
N ALA A 84 -8.56 -10.97 3.99
CA ALA A 84 -8.13 -9.99 3.00
C ALA A 84 -6.61 -9.90 2.95
N GLU A 85 -6.10 -9.49 1.82
CA GLU A 85 -4.66 -9.29 1.61
C GLU A 85 -4.39 -7.94 0.96
N VAL A 86 -3.35 -7.25 1.40
CA VAL A 86 -2.78 -6.11 0.69
C VAL A 86 -1.89 -6.64 -0.42
N LEU A 87 -2.29 -6.45 -1.67
CA LEU A 87 -1.53 -6.91 -2.84
C LEU A 87 -0.40 -5.96 -3.19
N THR A 88 -0.67 -4.67 -3.12
CA THR A 88 0.33 -3.61 -3.33
C THR A 88 -0.12 -2.33 -2.67
N VAL A 89 0.85 -1.56 -2.16
CA VAL A 89 0.67 -0.23 -1.61
C VAL A 89 1.88 0.62 -1.96
N GLY A 90 1.65 1.85 -2.36
CA GLY A 90 2.73 2.76 -2.70
C GLY A 90 2.36 4.21 -2.45
N VAL A 91 3.35 5.00 -2.09
CA VAL A 91 3.25 6.45 -1.92
C VAL A 91 4.30 7.11 -2.79
N LEU A 92 3.89 8.06 -3.62
CA LEU A 92 4.79 8.78 -4.50
C LEU A 92 5.88 9.52 -3.70
N PRO A 93 7.12 9.64 -4.22
CA PRO A 93 8.26 10.16 -3.46
C PRO A 93 8.01 11.49 -2.76
N ARG A 94 7.31 12.41 -3.41
CA ARG A 94 6.95 13.72 -2.83
C ARG A 94 6.15 13.61 -1.53
N TRP A 95 5.34 12.57 -1.40
CA TRP A 95 4.38 12.39 -0.30
C TRP A 95 4.81 11.34 0.73
N GLN A 96 5.97 10.74 0.54
CA GLN A 96 6.50 9.75 1.48
C GLN A 96 6.86 10.38 2.83
N ARG A 97 6.80 9.57 3.90
CA ARG A 97 7.09 9.96 5.29
C ARG A 97 6.20 11.07 5.84
N ARG A 98 5.04 11.28 5.25
CA ARG A 98 4.05 12.30 5.66
C ARG A 98 2.75 11.69 6.17
N GLY A 99 2.67 10.37 6.33
CA GLY A 99 1.52 9.65 6.88
C GLY A 99 0.51 9.15 5.85
N VAL A 100 0.73 9.33 4.55
CA VAL A 100 -0.20 8.90 3.49
C VAL A 100 -0.33 7.37 3.44
N GLY A 101 0.77 6.65 3.60
CA GLY A 101 0.77 5.18 3.62
C GLY A 101 -0.11 4.60 4.74
N SER A 102 -0.02 5.17 5.94
CA SER A 102 -0.89 4.79 7.06
C SER A 102 -2.37 5.00 6.74
N ILE A 103 -2.72 6.14 6.16
CA ILE A 103 -4.10 6.48 5.78
C ILE A 103 -4.64 5.49 4.74
N LEU A 104 -3.82 5.12 3.74
CA LEU A 104 -4.18 4.13 2.73
C LEU A 104 -4.48 2.76 3.34
N VAL A 105 -3.59 2.25 4.17
CA VAL A 105 -3.74 0.92 4.79
C VAL A 105 -4.89 0.91 5.79
N GLU A 106 -5.06 1.95 6.59
CA GLU A 106 -6.21 2.09 7.48
C GLU A 106 -7.54 2.18 6.70
N GLY A 107 -7.55 2.90 5.57
CA GLY A 107 -8.70 2.97 4.68
C GLY A 107 -9.09 1.62 4.12
N LEU A 108 -8.11 0.85 3.65
CA LEU A 108 -8.33 -0.51 3.19
C LEU A 108 -8.84 -1.41 4.33
N SER A 109 -8.22 -1.36 5.51
CA SER A 109 -8.62 -2.19 6.64
C SER A 109 -10.07 -1.93 7.06
N ARG A 110 -10.51 -0.67 7.07
CA ARG A 110 -11.92 -0.33 7.32
C ARG A 110 -12.87 -0.87 6.25
N ALA A 111 -12.47 -0.80 4.98
CA ALA A 111 -13.29 -1.27 3.87
C ALA A 111 -13.46 -2.80 3.91
N VAL A 112 -12.38 -3.55 4.10
CA VAL A 112 -12.44 -5.02 4.15
C VAL A 112 -13.11 -5.51 5.43
N LYS A 113 -12.99 -4.79 6.55
CA LYS A 113 -13.75 -5.08 7.78
C LYS A 113 -15.26 -4.92 7.56
N ARG A 114 -15.69 -3.88 6.86
CA ARG A 114 -17.11 -3.71 6.49
C ARG A 114 -17.64 -4.81 5.58
N ALA A 115 -16.75 -5.41 4.78
CA ALA A 115 -17.03 -6.57 3.95
C ALA A 115 -16.86 -7.91 4.71
N GLU A 116 -16.84 -7.85 6.05
CA GLU A 116 -16.81 -8.99 6.97
C GLU A 116 -15.51 -9.82 6.97
N ALA A 117 -14.42 -9.28 6.41
CA ALA A 117 -13.09 -9.88 6.58
C ALA A 117 -12.68 -9.82 8.06
N LYS A 118 -12.14 -10.92 8.56
CA LYS A 118 -11.70 -11.05 9.95
C LYS A 118 -10.23 -10.72 10.16
N ARG A 119 -9.43 -10.84 9.10
CA ARG A 119 -8.00 -10.58 9.13
C ARG A 119 -7.55 -9.93 7.84
N LEU A 120 -6.59 -9.01 7.96
CA LEU A 120 -5.90 -8.42 6.82
C LEU A 120 -4.42 -8.83 6.87
N PHE A 121 -3.95 -9.43 5.79
CA PHE A 121 -2.56 -9.88 5.64
C PHE A 121 -1.79 -8.96 4.70
N LEU A 122 -0.50 -8.87 4.91
CA LEU A 122 0.44 -8.30 3.94
C LEU A 122 1.82 -8.97 4.06
N GLU A 123 2.60 -8.84 3.00
CA GLU A 123 3.98 -9.28 2.99
C GLU A 123 4.92 -8.07 2.88
N VAL A 124 6.00 -8.10 3.61
CA VAL A 124 7.04 -7.08 3.59
C VAL A 124 8.41 -7.73 3.53
N ALA A 125 9.31 -7.14 2.74
CA ALA A 125 10.69 -7.63 2.67
C ALA A 125 11.32 -7.61 4.06
N ALA A 126 11.99 -8.69 4.46
CA ALA A 126 12.54 -8.85 5.80
C ALA A 126 13.54 -7.75 6.21
N ASP A 127 14.19 -7.11 5.24
CA ASP A 127 15.12 -5.99 5.47
C ASP A 127 14.45 -4.60 5.39
N ASN A 128 13.17 -4.52 5.04
CA ASN A 128 12.45 -3.26 4.97
C ASN A 128 11.96 -2.83 6.35
N GLN A 129 12.89 -2.37 7.18
CA GLN A 129 12.61 -1.98 8.56
C GLN A 129 11.61 -0.83 8.66
N ALA A 130 11.66 0.14 7.76
CA ALA A 130 10.76 1.29 7.78
C ALA A 130 9.30 0.86 7.53
N ALA A 131 9.05 -0.03 6.57
CA ALA A 131 7.73 -0.59 6.32
C ALA A 131 7.24 -1.45 7.48
N PHE A 132 8.09 -2.31 8.02
CA PHE A 132 7.77 -3.13 9.19
C PHE A 132 7.30 -2.28 10.37
N GLU A 133 8.03 -1.21 10.72
CA GLU A 133 7.67 -0.30 11.79
C GLU A 133 6.34 0.43 11.54
N LEU A 134 6.08 0.82 10.28
CA LEU A 134 4.81 1.41 9.88
C LEU A 134 3.65 0.46 10.19
N TYR A 135 3.73 -0.78 9.71
CA TYR A 135 2.66 -1.76 9.89
C TYR A 135 2.51 -2.18 11.34
N ARG A 136 3.61 -2.31 12.09
CA ARG A 136 3.57 -2.57 13.52
C ARG A 136 2.78 -1.48 14.28
N LYS A 137 3.00 -0.22 13.95
CA LYS A 137 2.23 0.90 14.54
C LYS A 137 0.75 0.86 14.20
N LEU A 138 0.38 0.28 13.06
CA LEU A 138 -1.01 0.07 12.66
C LEU A 138 -1.66 -1.15 13.31
N GLY A 139 -0.91 -1.92 14.11
CA GLY A 139 -1.40 -3.08 14.84
C GLY A 139 -1.13 -4.42 14.18
N PHE A 140 -0.39 -4.45 13.06
CA PHE A 140 0.03 -5.71 12.44
C PHE A 140 1.08 -6.41 13.29
N THR A 141 1.03 -7.74 13.30
CA THR A 141 2.03 -8.61 13.94
C THR A 141 2.56 -9.63 12.94
N ALA A 142 3.83 -10.02 13.10
CA ALA A 142 4.43 -11.05 12.27
C ALA A 142 3.83 -12.41 12.62
N VAL A 143 3.31 -13.10 11.62
CA VAL A 143 2.68 -14.43 11.76
C VAL A 143 3.38 -15.51 10.94
N GLY A 144 4.33 -15.16 10.09
CA GLY A 144 5.06 -16.12 9.28
C GLY A 144 6.20 -15.47 8.50
N MET A 145 6.91 -16.31 7.77
CA MET A 145 7.96 -15.89 6.86
C MET A 145 7.88 -16.72 5.59
N ARG A 146 7.96 -16.05 4.44
CA ARG A 146 8.09 -16.71 3.14
C ARG A 146 9.52 -16.55 2.67
N LYS A 147 10.28 -17.67 2.63
CA LYS A 147 11.69 -17.68 2.23
C LYS A 147 11.85 -17.49 0.73
N GLY A 148 12.84 -16.67 0.33
CA GLY A 148 13.21 -16.48 -1.06
C GLY A 148 12.16 -15.80 -1.93
N TYR A 149 11.21 -15.05 -1.33
CA TYR A 149 10.08 -14.46 -2.05
C TYR A 149 10.46 -13.31 -2.96
N TYR A 150 11.38 -12.43 -2.50
CA TYR A 150 11.84 -11.31 -3.30
C TYR A 150 13.08 -11.66 -4.10
N ASP A 151 12.90 -11.95 -5.39
CA ASP A 151 14.00 -12.02 -6.35
C ASP A 151 14.28 -10.60 -6.87
N ARG A 152 15.41 -10.04 -6.47
CA ARG A 152 15.81 -8.68 -6.89
C ARG A 152 16.48 -8.64 -8.25
N GLY A 153 16.45 -9.75 -9.01
CA GLY A 153 16.82 -9.79 -10.42
C GLY A 153 18.18 -9.18 -10.74
N GLY A 154 19.24 -9.80 -10.32
CA GLY A 154 20.60 -9.44 -10.71
C GLY A 154 21.55 -10.61 -10.49
N ALA A 155 22.48 -10.85 -11.40
CA ALA A 155 23.48 -11.88 -11.24
C ALA A 155 24.26 -11.63 -9.94
N GLY A 156 24.07 -12.51 -8.93
CA GLY A 156 24.76 -12.46 -7.64
C GLY A 156 23.96 -11.93 -6.45
N GLN A 157 22.67 -11.59 -6.60
CA GLN A 157 21.82 -11.24 -5.46
C GLN A 157 21.00 -12.45 -5.01
N THR A 158 21.06 -12.76 -3.71
CA THR A 158 20.23 -13.79 -3.09
C THR A 158 18.78 -13.30 -3.00
N ALA A 159 17.83 -14.20 -3.30
CA ALA A 159 16.42 -13.95 -3.08
C ALA A 159 16.16 -13.59 -1.62
N GLN A 160 15.34 -12.57 -1.37
CA GLN A 160 15.08 -12.07 -0.03
C GLN A 160 13.81 -12.67 0.55
N ASP A 161 13.86 -12.97 1.86
CA ASP A 161 12.70 -13.44 2.60
C ASP A 161 11.67 -12.32 2.78
N ALA A 162 10.40 -12.72 2.82
CA ALA A 162 9.28 -11.85 3.17
C ALA A 162 8.74 -12.21 4.55
N LEU A 163 8.48 -11.20 5.37
CA LEU A 163 7.68 -11.36 6.57
C LEU A 163 6.19 -11.28 6.21
N VAL A 164 5.41 -12.23 6.70
CA VAL A 164 3.96 -12.20 6.61
C VAL A 164 3.41 -11.55 7.88
N LEU A 165 2.70 -10.45 7.71
CA LEU A 165 2.08 -9.71 8.81
C LEU A 165 0.56 -9.85 8.75
N ALA A 166 -0.10 -9.85 9.90
CA ALA A 166 -1.55 -9.92 10.00
C ALA A 166 -2.09 -8.87 10.97
N LEU A 167 -3.25 -8.32 10.61
CA LEU A 167 -4.05 -7.42 11.44
C LEU A 167 -5.41 -8.06 11.70
N PRO A 168 -5.76 -8.39 12.95
CA PRO A 168 -7.12 -8.80 13.30
C PRO A 168 -8.11 -7.63 13.10
N LEU A 169 -9.27 -7.92 12.51
CA LEU A 169 -10.30 -6.93 12.18
C LEU A 169 -11.57 -7.06 13.04
N ASP A 170 -11.61 -8.03 13.90
CA ASP A 170 -12.76 -8.40 14.73
C ASP A 170 -12.91 -7.61 16.04
N ARG A 171 -12.13 -6.55 16.22
CA ARG A 171 -12.18 -5.65 17.40
C ARG A 171 -13.00 -4.40 17.13
#